data_1b32a494cf67eb7996bf71dc8bf5d59d
#
_entry.id   1b32a494cf67eb7996bf71dc8bf5d59d
#
_cell.length_a   1.000
_cell.length_b   1.000
_cell.length_c   1.000
_cell.angle_alpha   90.00
_cell.angle_beta   90.00
_cell.angle_gamma   90.00
#
_symmetry.space_group_name_H-M   'P 1'
#
loop_
_entity.id
_entity.type
_entity.pdbx_description
1 polymer ?
#
loop_
_entity_poly.entity_id
_entity_poly.type
_entity_poly.pdbx_seq_one_letter_code
_entity_poly.pdbx_strand_id
1 'polypeptide(L)'
;MQHDLRFIPFRSPADAGWDEAWSLYRDSFPPCERRSAEHHIRALADPAFTADGIWLGDRLAGLLFHWRGEGFRYAEHLAVAPALRGHNIGSRALEAYCRSSDGPVVLEIEPPIEGMALRRLHFYRRLGFVENPCHYIHPSYEEPFAPHPLVVMSYPEPLTPEQLRRAVDFVRERVLRYSGHEHPTLPRLEEAER
;
A
#
# COMPACT_ATOMS: atom_id res chain seq x y z
N MET A 1 15.84 -10.74 23.56
CA MET A 1 15.44 -11.64 22.45
C MET A 1 14.75 -10.81 21.40
N GLN A 2 15.28 -10.76 20.20
CA GLN A 2 14.66 -10.06 19.10
C GLN A 2 13.57 -10.99 18.55
N HIS A 3 12.32 -10.72 18.89
CA HIS A 3 11.21 -11.50 18.34
C HIS A 3 11.14 -11.30 16.83
N ASP A 4 11.02 -12.40 16.09
CA ASP A 4 10.82 -12.35 14.66
C ASP A 4 9.44 -11.82 14.32
N LEU A 5 9.37 -11.00 13.27
CA LEU A 5 8.11 -10.52 12.74
C LEU A 5 7.41 -11.67 11.98
N ARG A 6 6.13 -11.84 12.25
CA ARG A 6 5.27 -12.78 11.52
C ARG A 6 4.20 -12.02 10.75
N PHE A 7 3.93 -12.44 9.54
CA PHE A 7 2.82 -11.96 8.73
C PHE A 7 1.70 -13.00 8.79
N ILE A 8 0.56 -12.61 9.31
CA ILE A 8 -0.61 -13.50 9.42
C ILE A 8 -1.75 -12.83 8.68
N PRO A 9 -2.21 -13.44 7.57
CA PRO A 9 -3.26 -12.86 6.76
C PRO A 9 -4.62 -12.98 7.46
N PHE A 10 -5.34 -11.89 7.52
CA PHE A 10 -6.75 -11.88 7.84
C PHE A 10 -7.57 -12.39 6.64
N ARG A 11 -8.52 -13.26 6.91
CA ARG A 11 -9.45 -13.83 5.94
C ARG A 11 -10.87 -13.34 6.14
N SER A 12 -11.17 -12.91 7.37
CA SER A 12 -12.48 -12.41 7.76
C SER A 12 -12.41 -11.47 8.96
N PRO A 13 -13.45 -10.69 9.21
CA PRO A 13 -13.56 -9.89 10.42
C PRO A 13 -13.63 -10.70 11.74
N ALA A 14 -13.81 -12.02 11.66
CA ALA A 14 -13.82 -12.90 12.83
C ALA A 14 -12.42 -13.36 13.27
N ASP A 15 -11.40 -13.05 12.50
CA ASP A 15 -10.04 -13.49 12.80
C ASP A 15 -9.46 -12.73 14.00
N ALA A 16 -8.68 -13.42 14.80
CA ALA A 16 -8.06 -12.82 15.99
C ALA A 16 -7.17 -11.62 15.59
N GLY A 17 -7.38 -10.48 16.28
CA GLY A 17 -6.66 -9.25 16.02
C GLY A 17 -7.20 -8.38 14.89
N TRP A 18 -8.28 -8.81 14.21
CA TRP A 18 -8.92 -8.00 13.17
C TRP A 18 -9.35 -6.62 13.66
N ASP A 19 -10.07 -6.55 14.78
CA ASP A 19 -10.59 -5.28 15.31
C ASP A 19 -9.46 -4.29 15.62
N GLU A 20 -8.35 -4.79 16.16
CA GLU A 20 -7.16 -3.98 16.43
C GLU A 20 -6.50 -3.51 15.12
N ALA A 21 -6.34 -4.40 14.14
CA ALA A 21 -5.80 -4.06 12.82
C ALA A 21 -6.72 -3.08 12.08
N TRP A 22 -8.02 -3.28 12.15
CA TRP A 22 -9.01 -2.40 11.53
C TRP A 22 -9.01 -0.99 12.16
N SER A 23 -8.89 -0.90 13.49
CA SER A 23 -8.73 0.38 14.16
C SER A 23 -7.46 1.08 13.73
N LEU A 24 -6.33 0.36 13.71
CA LEU A 24 -5.05 0.89 13.24
C LEU A 24 -5.13 1.40 11.79
N TYR A 25 -5.83 0.69 10.92
CA TYR A 25 -6.04 1.09 9.52
C TYR A 25 -6.79 2.42 9.45
N ARG A 26 -7.93 2.53 10.14
CA ARG A 26 -8.74 3.75 10.15
C ARG A 26 -8.00 4.96 10.73
N ASP A 27 -7.21 4.72 11.76
CA ASP A 27 -6.47 5.79 12.45
C ASP A 27 -5.21 6.24 11.68
N SER A 28 -4.69 5.37 10.78
CA SER A 28 -3.48 5.63 10.02
C SER A 28 -3.73 6.27 8.65
N PHE A 29 -4.92 6.07 8.09
CA PHE A 29 -5.27 6.54 6.75
C PHE A 29 -6.59 7.34 6.78
N PRO A 30 -6.62 8.55 6.21
CA PRO A 30 -7.85 9.32 6.11
C PRO A 30 -8.87 8.61 5.18
N PRO A 31 -10.17 8.92 5.29
CA PRO A 31 -11.21 8.28 4.46
C PRO A 31 -10.92 8.33 2.96
N CYS A 32 -10.35 9.43 2.46
CA CYS A 32 -9.99 9.59 1.05
C CYS A 32 -8.86 8.66 0.57
N GLU A 33 -8.11 8.05 1.49
CA GLU A 33 -6.99 7.13 1.18
C GLU A 33 -7.29 5.68 1.55
N ARG A 34 -8.50 5.34 1.98
CA ARG A 34 -8.83 4.00 2.47
C ARG A 34 -10.20 3.53 2.04
N ARG A 35 -10.38 2.21 1.97
CA ARG A 35 -11.68 1.58 1.72
C ARG A 35 -12.64 1.75 2.90
N SER A 36 -13.93 1.77 2.61
CA SER A 36 -14.98 1.51 3.60
C SER A 36 -14.86 0.07 4.13
N ALA A 37 -15.50 -0.21 5.27
CA ALA A 37 -15.49 -1.57 5.84
C ALA A 37 -16.11 -2.59 4.87
N GLU A 38 -17.19 -2.24 4.21
CA GLU A 38 -17.86 -3.10 3.23
C GLU A 38 -16.92 -3.43 2.05
N HIS A 39 -16.31 -2.42 1.45
CA HIS A 39 -15.41 -2.60 0.31
C HIS A 39 -14.15 -3.39 0.71
N HIS A 40 -13.63 -3.17 1.92
CA HIS A 40 -12.48 -3.91 2.40
C HIS A 40 -12.80 -5.40 2.61
N ILE A 41 -13.96 -5.73 3.21
CA ILE A 41 -14.42 -7.11 3.38
C ILE A 41 -14.60 -7.78 2.01
N ARG A 42 -15.15 -7.08 1.02
CA ARG A 42 -15.25 -7.60 -0.35
C ARG A 42 -13.88 -7.88 -0.97
N ALA A 43 -12.87 -7.02 -0.70
CA ALA A 43 -11.51 -7.21 -1.18
C ALA A 43 -10.86 -8.46 -0.58
N LEU A 44 -11.17 -8.86 0.66
CA LEU A 44 -10.66 -10.10 1.28
C LEU A 44 -11.00 -11.36 0.49
N ALA A 45 -12.06 -11.34 -0.31
CA ALA A 45 -12.44 -12.46 -1.18
C ALA A 45 -11.64 -12.53 -2.49
N ASP A 46 -10.88 -11.49 -2.83
CA ASP A 46 -10.05 -11.47 -4.03
C ASP A 46 -8.74 -12.23 -3.79
N PRO A 47 -8.42 -13.28 -4.58
CA PRO A 47 -7.20 -14.06 -4.38
C PRO A 47 -5.90 -13.26 -4.63
N ALA A 48 -5.97 -12.09 -5.26
CA ALA A 48 -4.83 -11.21 -5.45
C ALA A 48 -4.58 -10.29 -4.25
N PHE A 49 -5.57 -10.10 -3.37
CA PHE A 49 -5.45 -9.26 -2.19
C PHE A 49 -5.02 -10.05 -0.96
N THR A 50 -4.18 -9.45 -0.15
CA THR A 50 -3.81 -10.00 1.15
C THR A 50 -3.79 -8.86 2.18
N ALA A 51 -4.52 -9.05 3.27
CA ALA A 51 -4.51 -8.16 4.42
C ALA A 51 -3.70 -8.81 5.54
N ASP A 52 -2.39 -8.53 5.61
CA ASP A 52 -1.53 -9.09 6.64
C ASP A 52 -1.54 -8.25 7.92
N GLY A 53 -1.77 -8.91 9.06
CA GLY A 53 -1.35 -8.42 10.35
C GLY A 53 0.15 -8.69 10.56
N ILE A 54 0.91 -7.69 10.98
CA ILE A 54 2.32 -7.80 11.35
C ILE A 54 2.39 -8.05 12.85
N TRP A 55 2.91 -9.20 13.26
CA TRP A 55 2.94 -9.64 14.63
C TRP A 55 4.36 -9.70 15.22
N LEU A 56 4.52 -9.25 16.44
CA LEU A 56 5.74 -9.36 17.23
C LEU A 56 5.43 -10.19 18.48
N GLY A 57 5.79 -11.48 18.46
CA GLY A 57 5.25 -12.44 19.44
C GLY A 57 3.72 -12.55 19.24
N ASP A 58 2.97 -12.35 20.33
CA ASP A 58 1.50 -12.40 20.33
C ASP A 58 0.84 -11.02 20.24
N ARG A 59 1.63 -9.98 20.00
CA ARG A 59 1.15 -8.60 19.88
C ARG A 59 1.06 -8.18 18.42
N LEU A 60 -0.08 -7.59 18.02
CA LEU A 60 -0.20 -6.93 16.74
C LEU A 60 0.70 -5.68 16.71
N ALA A 61 1.67 -5.67 15.82
CA ALA A 61 2.66 -4.60 15.69
C ALA A 61 2.36 -3.64 14.52
N GLY A 62 1.54 -4.08 13.57
CA GLY A 62 1.21 -3.30 12.40
C GLY A 62 0.36 -4.06 11.42
N LEU A 63 0.18 -3.49 10.25
CA LEU A 63 -0.49 -4.11 9.11
C LEU A 63 0.26 -3.83 7.81
N LEU A 64 0.12 -4.74 6.86
CA LEU A 64 0.53 -4.58 5.47
C LEU A 64 -0.59 -5.12 4.57
N PHE A 65 -1.30 -4.25 3.87
CA PHE A 65 -2.31 -4.62 2.89
C PHE A 65 -1.70 -4.49 1.50
N HIS A 66 -1.75 -5.57 0.74
CA HIS A 66 -1.03 -5.63 -0.52
C HIS A 66 -1.74 -6.50 -1.56
N TRP A 67 -1.33 -6.34 -2.80
CA TRP A 67 -1.87 -7.05 -3.95
C TRP A 67 -0.76 -7.76 -4.72
N ARG A 68 -1.13 -8.86 -5.36
CA ARG A 68 -0.29 -9.56 -6.32
C ARG A 68 -0.76 -9.25 -7.73
N GLY A 69 0.03 -8.47 -8.46
CA GLY A 69 -0.13 -8.28 -9.90
C GLY A 69 0.64 -9.35 -10.69
N GLU A 70 0.51 -9.34 -12.01
CA GLU A 70 1.29 -10.18 -12.90
C GLU A 70 2.74 -9.68 -12.99
N GLY A 71 3.64 -10.40 -12.32
CA GLY A 71 5.07 -10.09 -12.30
C GLY A 71 5.46 -8.93 -11.37
N PHE A 72 4.59 -8.49 -10.46
CA PHE A 72 4.89 -7.48 -9.45
C PHE A 72 4.00 -7.63 -8.21
N ARG A 73 4.36 -6.92 -7.14
CA ARG A 73 3.49 -6.72 -5.97
C ARG A 73 3.21 -5.23 -5.77
N TYR A 74 2.01 -4.94 -5.30
CA TYR A 74 1.61 -3.57 -4.94
C TYR A 74 1.34 -3.49 -3.44
N ALA A 75 2.17 -2.73 -2.72
CA ALA A 75 2.01 -2.46 -1.30
C ALA A 75 1.10 -1.23 -1.14
N GLU A 76 -0.17 -1.48 -0.84
CA GLU A 76 -1.19 -0.44 -0.79
C GLU A 76 -1.18 0.33 0.54
N HIS A 77 -1.16 -0.39 1.67
CA HIS A 77 -1.18 0.21 2.99
C HIS A 77 -0.17 -0.46 3.93
N LEU A 78 0.68 0.34 4.55
CA LEU A 78 1.61 -0.10 5.60
C LEU A 78 1.44 0.82 6.81
N ALA A 79 1.11 0.26 7.96
CA ALA A 79 1.04 1.00 9.21
C ALA A 79 1.68 0.23 10.36
N VAL A 80 2.30 0.96 11.28
CA VAL A 80 2.87 0.42 12.53
C VAL A 80 2.10 1.00 13.71
N ALA A 81 1.74 0.13 14.65
CA ALA A 81 1.05 0.52 15.88
C ALA A 81 1.79 1.67 16.58
N PRO A 82 1.11 2.75 16.99
CA PRO A 82 1.75 3.96 17.50
C PRO A 82 2.76 3.70 18.61
N ALA A 83 2.45 2.80 19.54
CA ALA A 83 3.31 2.42 20.66
C ALA A 83 4.59 1.66 20.25
N LEU A 84 4.69 1.22 18.99
CA LEU A 84 5.84 0.48 18.44
C LEU A 84 6.58 1.24 17.32
N ARG A 85 6.19 2.47 17.07
CA ARG A 85 6.93 3.35 16.14
C ARG A 85 8.32 3.66 16.71
N GLY A 86 9.28 3.90 15.82
CA GLY A 86 10.68 4.15 16.22
C GLY A 86 11.50 2.89 16.52
N HIS A 87 10.90 1.69 16.50
CA HIS A 87 11.57 0.40 16.77
C HIS A 87 11.89 -0.39 15.49
N ASN A 88 11.99 0.28 14.36
CA ASN A 88 12.31 -0.30 13.04
C ASN A 88 11.34 -1.41 12.56
N ILE A 89 10.14 -1.52 13.15
CA ILE A 89 9.16 -2.54 12.77
C ILE A 89 8.77 -2.38 11.30
N GLY A 90 8.41 -1.17 10.87
CA GLY A 90 8.02 -0.89 9.48
C GLY A 90 9.14 -1.20 8.47
N SER A 91 10.39 -0.85 8.79
CA SER A 91 11.54 -1.17 7.93
C SER A 91 11.73 -2.67 7.80
N ARG A 92 11.78 -3.39 8.92
CA ARG A 92 11.94 -4.86 8.93
C ARG A 92 10.81 -5.57 8.19
N ALA A 93 9.57 -5.11 8.38
CA ALA A 93 8.41 -5.67 7.70
C ALA A 93 8.50 -5.46 6.18
N LEU A 94 8.76 -4.23 5.74
CA LEU A 94 8.83 -3.93 4.30
C LEU A 94 10.03 -4.61 3.64
N GLU A 95 11.19 -4.67 4.27
CA GLU A 95 12.34 -5.43 3.79
C GLU A 95 12.04 -6.93 3.64
N ALA A 96 11.37 -7.53 4.63
CA ALA A 96 10.98 -8.93 4.55
C ALA A 96 9.98 -9.17 3.40
N TYR A 97 9.03 -8.27 3.23
CA TYR A 97 8.07 -8.30 2.13
C TYR A 97 8.75 -8.18 0.76
N CYS A 98 9.67 -7.21 0.60
CA CYS A 98 10.44 -7.03 -0.64
C CYS A 98 11.28 -8.26 -0.98
N ARG A 99 11.98 -8.83 0.01
CA ARG A 99 12.78 -10.06 -0.18
C ARG A 99 11.94 -11.28 -0.56
N SER A 100 10.68 -11.32 -0.18
CA SER A 100 9.76 -12.42 -0.53
C SER A 100 9.09 -12.25 -1.89
N SER A 101 9.37 -11.16 -2.59
CA SER A 101 8.77 -10.88 -3.89
C SER A 101 9.63 -11.44 -5.02
N ASP A 102 8.98 -12.10 -5.99
CA ASP A 102 9.62 -12.61 -7.22
C ASP A 102 9.74 -11.53 -8.32
N GLY A 103 9.26 -10.32 -8.06
CA GLY A 103 9.28 -9.19 -8.98
C GLY A 103 9.34 -7.86 -8.23
N PRO A 104 9.28 -6.72 -8.94
CA PRO A 104 9.30 -5.42 -8.30
C PRO A 104 8.14 -5.25 -7.32
N VAL A 105 8.41 -4.52 -6.24
CA VAL A 105 7.39 -4.05 -5.31
C VAL A 105 7.10 -2.60 -5.63
N VAL A 106 5.84 -2.29 -5.88
CA VAL A 106 5.35 -0.94 -6.23
C VAL A 106 4.54 -0.40 -5.06
N LEU A 107 4.66 0.88 -4.80
CA LEU A 107 3.83 1.63 -3.86
C LEU A 107 3.68 3.08 -4.31
N GLU A 108 2.78 3.79 -3.66
CA GLU A 108 2.47 5.19 -3.93
C GLU A 108 2.62 6.02 -2.67
N ILE A 109 3.12 7.24 -2.83
CA ILE A 109 3.24 8.20 -1.74
C ILE A 109 2.71 9.57 -2.16
N GLU A 110 2.28 10.37 -1.19
CA GLU A 110 1.99 11.78 -1.42
C GLU A 110 3.22 12.52 -1.96
N PRO A 111 3.03 13.56 -2.79
CA PRO A 111 4.14 14.41 -3.24
C PRO A 111 4.95 14.91 -2.03
N PRO A 112 6.29 14.71 -2.02
CA PRO A 112 7.12 14.96 -0.86
C PRO A 112 7.49 16.44 -0.72
N ILE A 113 6.48 17.30 -0.55
CA ILE A 113 6.67 18.76 -0.48
C ILE A 113 7.22 19.14 0.89
N GLU A 114 6.61 18.63 1.97
CA GLU A 114 7.03 18.96 3.33
C GLU A 114 6.58 17.93 4.39
N GLY A 115 7.03 18.11 5.60
CA GLY A 115 6.52 17.42 6.77
C GLY A 115 6.60 15.88 6.71
N MET A 116 5.45 15.23 6.87
CA MET A 116 5.34 13.77 6.94
C MET A 116 5.59 13.12 5.57
N ALA A 117 5.16 13.74 4.47
CA ALA A 117 5.37 13.21 3.12
C ALA A 117 6.88 13.10 2.79
N LEU A 118 7.66 14.11 3.16
CA LEU A 118 9.12 14.07 2.99
C LEU A 118 9.78 13.00 3.87
N ARG A 119 9.27 12.78 5.09
CA ARG A 119 9.76 11.69 5.97
C ARG A 119 9.45 10.32 5.38
N ARG A 120 8.26 10.13 4.76
CA ARG A 120 7.90 8.90 4.05
C ARG A 120 8.83 8.65 2.87
N LEU A 121 9.09 9.65 2.03
CA LEU A 121 10.06 9.52 0.94
C LEU A 121 11.42 9.04 1.44
N HIS A 122 11.97 9.69 2.48
CA HIS A 122 13.25 9.30 3.05
C HIS A 122 13.24 7.90 3.65
N PHE A 123 12.12 7.50 4.25
CA PHE A 123 11.93 6.14 4.76
C PHE A 123 12.03 5.10 3.65
N TYR A 124 11.29 5.28 2.55
CA TYR A 124 11.31 4.35 1.42
C TYR A 124 12.65 4.34 0.68
N ARG A 125 13.27 5.50 0.46
CA ARG A 125 14.60 5.59 -0.16
C ARG A 125 15.67 4.83 0.63
N ARG A 126 15.65 4.91 1.98
CA ARG A 126 16.58 4.13 2.82
C ARG A 126 16.40 2.62 2.71
N LEU A 127 15.23 2.16 2.31
CA LEU A 127 14.92 0.74 2.06
C LEU A 127 15.19 0.30 0.62
N GLY A 128 15.74 1.19 -0.22
CA GLY A 128 16.09 0.91 -1.59
C GLY A 128 14.97 1.13 -2.60
N PHE A 129 13.88 1.78 -2.20
CA PHE A 129 12.86 2.23 -3.17
C PHE A 129 13.34 3.45 -3.93
N VAL A 130 12.96 3.51 -5.20
CA VAL A 130 13.26 4.62 -6.12
C VAL A 130 11.97 5.20 -6.70
N GLU A 131 11.97 6.50 -6.97
CA GLU A 131 10.85 7.17 -7.63
C GLU A 131 10.85 6.85 -9.11
N ASN A 132 9.67 6.64 -9.67
CA ASN A 132 9.50 6.51 -11.11
C ASN A 132 9.17 7.89 -11.70
N PRO A 133 9.90 8.35 -12.73
CA PRO A 133 9.70 9.66 -13.34
C PRO A 133 8.43 9.66 -14.22
N CYS A 134 7.28 9.88 -13.60
CA CYS A 134 5.98 9.92 -14.28
C CYS A 134 5.05 10.92 -13.60
N HIS A 135 4.12 11.48 -14.36
CA HIS A 135 2.98 12.22 -13.82
C HIS A 135 1.85 11.23 -13.59
N TYR A 136 1.60 10.93 -12.32
CA TYR A 136 0.63 9.94 -11.89
C TYR A 136 -0.49 10.59 -11.09
N ILE A 137 -1.72 10.38 -11.53
CA ILE A 137 -2.92 10.91 -10.88
C ILE A 137 -3.77 9.74 -10.40
N HIS A 138 -4.09 9.75 -9.12
CA HIS A 138 -4.93 8.75 -8.45
C HIS A 138 -6.25 9.39 -7.97
N PRO A 139 -7.39 8.70 -7.98
CA PRO A 139 -8.61 9.21 -7.38
C PRO A 139 -8.60 8.97 -5.87
N SER A 140 -9.33 9.81 -5.11
CA SER A 140 -9.63 9.47 -3.72
C SER A 140 -10.50 8.22 -3.66
N TYR A 141 -10.42 7.49 -2.52
CA TYR A 141 -11.27 6.32 -2.25
C TYR A 141 -12.72 6.68 -1.88
N GLU A 142 -12.97 7.93 -1.57
CA GLU A 142 -14.27 8.45 -1.14
C GLU A 142 -14.80 9.46 -2.15
N GLU A 143 -16.11 9.49 -2.34
CA GLU A 143 -16.73 10.51 -3.19
C GLU A 143 -16.41 11.93 -2.70
N PRO A 144 -16.17 12.88 -3.61
CA PRO A 144 -16.44 12.85 -5.07
C PRO A 144 -15.33 12.22 -5.92
N PHE A 145 -14.51 11.32 -5.40
CA PHE A 145 -13.39 10.68 -6.09
C PHE A 145 -12.39 11.68 -6.69
N ALA A 146 -12.09 12.71 -5.92
CA ALA A 146 -11.25 13.81 -6.37
C ALA A 146 -9.87 13.33 -6.84
N PRO A 147 -9.42 13.75 -8.03
CA PRO A 147 -8.09 13.41 -8.52
C PRO A 147 -7.01 14.12 -7.68
N HIS A 148 -5.93 13.42 -7.39
CA HIS A 148 -4.77 13.98 -6.72
C HIS A 148 -3.47 13.33 -7.23
N PRO A 149 -2.37 14.09 -7.31
CA PRO A 149 -1.10 13.54 -7.73
C PRO A 149 -0.51 12.65 -6.64
N LEU A 150 0.10 11.53 -7.04
CA LEU A 150 0.94 10.70 -6.20
C LEU A 150 2.28 10.43 -6.89
N VAL A 151 3.27 10.03 -6.12
CA VAL A 151 4.56 9.57 -6.61
C VAL A 151 4.59 8.05 -6.56
N VAL A 152 4.79 7.41 -7.71
CA VAL A 152 4.97 5.96 -7.79
C VAL A 152 6.42 5.64 -7.43
N MET A 153 6.61 4.77 -6.46
CA MET A 153 7.93 4.25 -6.09
C MET A 153 7.99 2.76 -6.35
N SER A 154 9.18 2.25 -6.67
CA SER A 154 9.41 0.84 -6.90
C SER A 154 10.72 0.35 -6.28
N TYR A 155 10.76 -0.94 -5.97
CA TYR A 155 11.92 -1.64 -5.43
C TYR A 155 12.22 -2.86 -6.31
N PRO A 156 13.48 -3.20 -6.62
CA PRO A 156 14.71 -2.48 -6.20
C PRO A 156 15.14 -1.37 -7.17
N GLU A 157 14.49 -1.24 -8.31
CA GLU A 157 14.88 -0.33 -9.41
C GLU A 157 13.65 0.34 -10.06
N PRO A 158 13.85 1.38 -10.86
CA PRO A 158 12.76 2.00 -11.60
C PRO A 158 12.08 1.00 -12.55
N LEU A 159 10.76 1.13 -12.68
CA LEU A 159 9.98 0.32 -13.60
C LEU A 159 10.26 0.74 -15.05
N THR A 160 10.26 -0.22 -15.95
CA THR A 160 10.17 0.09 -17.38
C THR A 160 8.80 0.74 -17.68
N PRO A 161 8.68 1.49 -18.79
CA PRO A 161 7.39 2.10 -19.16
C PRO A 161 6.25 1.08 -19.28
N GLU A 162 6.55 -0.15 -19.71
CA GLU A 162 5.56 -1.22 -19.79
C GLU A 162 5.14 -1.74 -18.40
N GLN A 163 6.10 -1.97 -17.49
CA GLN A 163 5.82 -2.37 -16.12
C GLN A 163 5.01 -1.29 -15.39
N LEU A 164 5.35 -0.02 -15.59
CA LEU A 164 4.63 1.09 -14.99
C LEU A 164 3.18 1.15 -15.48
N ARG A 165 2.95 1.07 -16.79
CA ARG A 165 1.57 1.02 -17.33
C ARG A 165 0.79 -0.17 -16.77
N ARG A 166 1.39 -1.36 -16.75
CA ARG A 166 0.77 -2.57 -16.17
C ARG A 166 0.37 -2.39 -14.71
N ALA A 167 1.25 -1.77 -13.90
CA ALA A 167 0.95 -1.49 -12.50
C ALA A 167 -0.22 -0.50 -12.36
N VAL A 168 -0.23 0.58 -13.13
CA VAL A 168 -1.30 1.60 -13.12
C VAL A 168 -2.63 0.99 -13.58
N ASP A 169 -2.63 0.22 -14.65
CA ASP A 169 -3.83 -0.47 -15.15
C ASP A 169 -4.37 -1.45 -14.10
N PHE A 170 -3.49 -2.19 -13.44
CA PHE A 170 -3.88 -3.09 -12.37
C PHE A 170 -4.54 -2.37 -11.19
N VAL A 171 -3.98 -1.23 -10.76
CA VAL A 171 -4.60 -0.43 -9.70
C VAL A 171 -5.99 0.05 -10.14
N ARG A 172 -6.12 0.58 -11.35
CA ARG A 172 -7.38 1.07 -11.89
C ARG A 172 -8.43 -0.04 -12.01
N GLU A 173 -8.07 -1.19 -12.59
CA GLU A 173 -9.02 -2.23 -12.97
C GLU A 173 -9.30 -3.24 -11.87
N ARG A 174 -8.33 -3.47 -10.98
CA ARG A 174 -8.45 -4.47 -9.92
C ARG A 174 -8.62 -3.86 -8.54
N VAL A 175 -7.70 -2.98 -8.13
CA VAL A 175 -7.69 -2.43 -6.77
C VAL A 175 -8.90 -1.54 -6.53
N LEU A 176 -9.17 -0.60 -7.44
CA LEU A 176 -10.27 0.35 -7.32
C LEU A 176 -11.66 -0.26 -7.52
N ARG A 177 -11.78 -1.47 -8.04
CA ARG A 177 -13.04 -2.24 -8.02
C ARG A 177 -13.62 -2.38 -6.61
N TYR A 178 -12.75 -2.34 -5.61
CA TYR A 178 -13.11 -2.48 -4.19
C TYR A 178 -13.10 -1.14 -3.44
N SER A 179 -13.30 -0.02 -4.13
CA SER A 179 -13.35 1.32 -3.52
C SER A 179 -14.59 2.14 -3.89
N GLY A 180 -15.63 1.49 -4.43
CA GLY A 180 -16.86 2.17 -4.83
C GLY A 180 -16.83 2.79 -6.22
N HIS A 181 -15.70 2.74 -6.92
CA HIS A 181 -15.62 3.18 -8.31
C HIS A 181 -16.30 2.17 -9.25
N GLU A 182 -17.35 2.57 -9.94
CA GLU A 182 -18.04 1.69 -10.90
C GLU A 182 -17.24 1.55 -12.20
N HIS A 183 -16.73 2.68 -12.73
CA HIS A 183 -15.95 2.74 -13.96
C HIS A 183 -14.78 3.71 -13.81
N PRO A 184 -13.70 3.30 -13.10
CA PRO A 184 -12.61 4.22 -12.82
C PRO A 184 -11.84 4.59 -14.11
N THR A 185 -11.70 5.90 -14.35
CA THR A 185 -10.81 6.44 -15.39
C THR A 185 -9.42 6.76 -14.83
N LEU A 186 -9.28 6.76 -13.53
CA LEU A 186 -8.05 6.91 -12.75
C LEU A 186 -7.76 5.60 -12.01
N PRO A 187 -6.52 5.33 -11.60
CA PRO A 187 -5.34 6.15 -11.88
C PRO A 187 -4.93 6.13 -13.36
N ARG A 188 -4.18 7.14 -13.74
CA ARG A 188 -3.57 7.24 -15.07
C ARG A 188 -2.20 7.90 -15.01
N LEU A 189 -1.41 7.65 -16.04
CA LEU A 189 -0.21 8.43 -16.35
C LEU A 189 -0.63 9.59 -17.23
N GLU A 190 -0.26 10.80 -16.87
CA GLU A 190 -0.40 11.96 -17.75
C GLU A 190 0.84 12.08 -18.63
N GLU A 191 0.63 12.46 -19.88
CA GLU A 191 1.75 12.79 -20.77
C GLU A 191 2.47 14.02 -20.19
N ALA A 192 3.80 13.96 -20.12
CA ALA A 192 4.57 15.13 -19.75
C ALA A 192 4.27 16.24 -20.77
N GLU A 193 3.82 17.40 -20.30
CA GLU A 193 3.69 18.58 -21.17
C GLU A 193 5.05 18.84 -21.82
N ARG A 194 5.08 18.85 -23.14
CA ARG A 194 6.29 19.08 -23.95
C ARG A 194 6.68 20.54 -23.93
#